data_9412bbb0f7945e2e02fb786d7d4fb234
#
_entry.id   9412bbb0f7945e2e02fb786d7d4fb234
#
_cell.length_a   1.000
_cell.length_b   1.000
_cell.length_c   1.000
_cell.angle_alpha   90.00
_cell.angle_beta   90.00
_cell.angle_gamma   90.00
#
_symmetry.space_group_name_H-M   'P 1'
#
loop_
_entity.id
_entity.type
_entity.pdbx_description
1 polymer ?
#
loop_
_entity_poly.entity_id
_entity_poly.type
_entity_poly.pdbx_seq_one_letter_code
_entity_poly.pdbx_strand_id
1 'polypeptide(L)'
;MLDLVIRGGDVVTPQGVGRWDVAVQGERIVAVGLPDPRVEAGRVLDATGKLVVPGGIEPHTHLAHFISMHPEDNLHTLGPEEDTRGMVFGGTTTHVDFCFVRPGTDIPQALETRGARWKGNSYTDYSFHVALQGQLPIKLFDQIPEAIQAGFPSFKVFTVEVLPPHPKRHPYRLDFGRIQLAMEKVAAHDGIMAVHAEDHDLVQFMYEKFREEKQTDGWLLPLVHNKLSELLAFRRTIQLAAHTGAGVYFVHTSAREGVEAVAEARAKGLPIYAETLHHYACFTAEDYKTPRGFCYHTYPSLKYPEDQTALWDGLVHDGVSTTATDEFPTSLEVKLRGQDLENVTGGNLGAEARMGIVFSEGVMKRRMSLQRFADVTATNAARILGLYPQKGVIAPGSDADLVLIDPAIRKTLAREDFHVSDYSPWEGWPIQGWPVTTILRGRVVVEHGRLVGDALDGRLVRRRIAPEVLRRPAC
;
A
#
# COMPACT_ATOMS: atom_id res chain seq x y z
N MET A 1 -4.84 32.75 -16.62
CA MET A 1 -5.93 31.84 -17.07
C MET A 1 -5.71 30.49 -16.41
N LEU A 2 -6.73 29.88 -15.81
CA LEU A 2 -6.63 28.55 -15.23
C LEU A 2 -6.43 27.50 -16.34
N ASP A 3 -5.71 26.45 -16.04
CA ASP A 3 -5.51 25.36 -17.00
C ASP A 3 -6.68 24.38 -16.99
N LEU A 4 -7.18 24.06 -15.77
CA LEU A 4 -8.27 23.09 -15.58
C LEU A 4 -9.20 23.57 -14.45
N VAL A 5 -10.50 23.36 -14.63
CA VAL A 5 -11.52 23.44 -13.57
C VAL A 5 -12.32 22.14 -13.55
N ILE A 6 -12.42 21.52 -12.38
CA ILE A 6 -13.35 20.40 -12.12
C ILE A 6 -14.60 21.02 -11.49
N ARG A 7 -15.76 20.82 -12.12
CA ARG A 7 -17.00 21.54 -11.79
C ARG A 7 -18.15 20.62 -11.41
N GLY A 8 -18.90 21.03 -10.40
CA GLY A 8 -20.21 20.45 -10.06
C GLY A 8 -20.20 19.09 -9.35
N GLY A 9 -19.02 18.61 -8.95
CA GLY A 9 -18.88 17.36 -8.17
C GLY A 9 -19.01 17.56 -6.67
N ASP A 10 -19.21 16.47 -5.94
CA ASP A 10 -19.10 16.42 -4.49
C ASP A 10 -17.61 16.26 -4.13
N VAL A 11 -16.95 17.33 -3.70
CA VAL A 11 -15.50 17.37 -3.45
C VAL A 11 -15.21 17.04 -2.00
N VAL A 12 -14.27 16.11 -1.78
CA VAL A 12 -13.84 15.69 -0.44
C VAL A 12 -12.57 16.46 -0.04
N THR A 13 -12.68 17.30 0.98
CA THR A 13 -11.58 18.11 1.51
C THR A 13 -11.38 17.89 3.00
N PRO A 14 -10.28 18.36 3.61
CA PRO A 14 -10.11 18.30 5.07
C PRO A 14 -11.20 19.02 5.87
N GLN A 15 -11.88 20.00 5.27
CA GLN A 15 -12.96 20.76 5.92
C GLN A 15 -14.33 20.11 5.79
N GLY A 16 -14.45 19.07 4.98
CA GLY A 16 -15.72 18.36 4.76
C GLY A 16 -15.95 18.02 3.29
N VAL A 17 -17.17 17.62 3.00
CA VAL A 17 -17.66 17.30 1.66
C VAL A 17 -18.64 18.35 1.22
N GLY A 18 -18.48 18.88 0.02
CA GLY A 18 -19.38 19.90 -0.52
C GLY A 18 -19.34 19.94 -2.04
N ARG A 19 -20.40 20.54 -2.59
CA ARG A 19 -20.46 20.79 -4.04
C ARG A 19 -19.64 22.04 -4.36
N TRP A 20 -18.37 21.80 -4.70
CA TRP A 20 -17.39 22.84 -4.97
C TRP A 20 -16.75 22.65 -6.33
N ASP A 21 -16.18 23.73 -6.86
CA ASP A 21 -15.27 23.68 -8.02
C ASP A 21 -13.83 23.56 -7.51
N VAL A 22 -13.00 22.79 -8.21
CA VAL A 22 -11.56 22.72 -7.97
C VAL A 22 -10.84 23.37 -9.14
N ALA A 23 -10.12 24.46 -8.89
CA ALA A 23 -9.36 25.20 -9.87
C ALA A 23 -7.88 24.82 -9.83
N VAL A 24 -7.32 24.56 -11.01
CA VAL A 24 -5.95 24.10 -11.20
C VAL A 24 -5.20 25.05 -12.12
N GLN A 25 -3.96 25.38 -11.73
CA GLN A 25 -3.01 26.11 -12.56
C GLN A 25 -1.65 25.43 -12.52
N GLY A 26 -1.10 25.09 -13.67
CA GLY A 26 0.07 24.24 -13.76
C GLY A 26 -0.21 22.87 -13.13
N GLU A 27 0.64 22.49 -12.20
CA GLU A 27 0.54 21.20 -11.51
C GLU A 27 -0.21 21.28 -10.16
N ARG A 28 -0.74 22.50 -9.79
CA ARG A 28 -1.23 22.76 -8.43
C ARG A 28 -2.71 23.11 -8.39
N ILE A 29 -3.36 22.68 -7.32
CA ILE A 29 -4.66 23.21 -6.92
C ILE A 29 -4.44 24.64 -6.44
N VAL A 30 -5.13 25.62 -7.03
CA VAL A 30 -5.03 27.03 -6.64
C VAL A 30 -6.23 27.52 -5.87
N ALA A 31 -7.41 26.91 -6.05
CA ALA A 31 -8.60 27.22 -5.28
C ALA A 31 -9.55 26.03 -5.21
N VAL A 32 -10.30 25.96 -4.10
CA VAL A 32 -11.47 25.10 -3.92
C VAL A 32 -12.57 25.99 -3.35
N GLY A 33 -13.73 26.04 -3.98
CA GLY A 33 -14.77 26.96 -3.55
C GLY A 33 -16.11 26.75 -4.26
N LEU A 34 -17.07 27.62 -3.94
CA LEU A 34 -18.41 27.58 -4.56
C LEU A 34 -18.29 27.73 -6.09
N PRO A 35 -19.13 27.00 -6.83
CA PRO A 35 -19.15 27.08 -8.29
C PRO A 35 -19.38 28.53 -8.78
N ASP A 36 -18.49 29.00 -9.65
CA ASP A 36 -18.65 30.29 -10.33
C ASP A 36 -18.56 30.07 -11.86
N PRO A 37 -19.67 30.18 -12.59
CA PRO A 37 -19.68 29.96 -14.03
C PRO A 37 -18.84 30.98 -14.82
N ARG A 38 -18.46 32.12 -14.20
CA ARG A 38 -17.61 33.14 -14.82
C ARG A 38 -16.14 32.78 -14.81
N VAL A 39 -15.75 31.76 -14.03
CA VAL A 39 -14.37 31.28 -13.99
C VAL A 39 -14.07 30.55 -15.29
N GLU A 40 -13.13 31.11 -16.06
CA GLU A 40 -12.68 30.54 -17.34
C GLU A 40 -11.41 29.71 -17.12
N ALA A 41 -11.31 28.58 -17.84
CA ALA A 41 -10.16 27.71 -17.86
C ALA A 41 -9.91 27.16 -19.27
N GLY A 42 -8.70 26.74 -19.55
CA GLY A 42 -8.36 26.05 -20.80
C GLY A 42 -9.16 24.76 -20.98
N ARG A 43 -9.50 24.10 -19.89
CA ARG A 43 -10.34 22.89 -19.85
C ARG A 43 -11.30 22.93 -18.67
N VAL A 44 -12.53 22.49 -18.88
CA VAL A 44 -13.52 22.26 -17.82
C VAL A 44 -13.93 20.81 -17.84
N LEU A 45 -13.79 20.10 -16.71
CA LEU A 45 -14.31 18.74 -16.50
C LEU A 45 -15.62 18.80 -15.72
N ASP A 46 -16.67 18.25 -16.29
CA ASP A 46 -17.96 18.09 -15.62
C ASP A 46 -17.91 16.89 -14.67
N ALA A 47 -17.97 17.18 -13.39
CA ALA A 47 -18.03 16.18 -12.31
C ALA A 47 -19.45 16.04 -11.71
N THR A 48 -20.49 16.55 -12.41
CA THR A 48 -21.88 16.45 -11.93
C THR A 48 -22.26 15.00 -11.65
N GLY A 49 -22.76 14.75 -10.44
CA GLY A 49 -23.12 13.39 -9.98
C GLY A 49 -21.95 12.48 -9.63
N LYS A 50 -20.71 13.01 -9.65
CA LYS A 50 -19.49 12.27 -9.27
C LYS A 50 -18.89 12.82 -7.98
N LEU A 51 -18.09 11.97 -7.35
CA LEU A 51 -17.24 12.36 -6.23
C LEU A 51 -15.88 12.78 -6.76
N VAL A 52 -15.32 13.85 -6.20
CA VAL A 52 -13.95 14.28 -6.45
C VAL A 52 -13.14 14.06 -5.18
N VAL A 53 -12.22 13.10 -5.23
CA VAL A 53 -11.38 12.71 -4.10
C VAL A 53 -9.91 12.92 -4.42
N PRO A 54 -9.01 13.00 -3.41
CA PRO A 54 -7.58 13.01 -3.67
C PRO A 54 -7.15 11.78 -4.45
N GLY A 55 -6.15 11.92 -5.29
CA GLY A 55 -5.50 10.79 -5.96
C GLY A 55 -5.05 9.75 -4.95
N GLY A 56 -5.34 8.48 -5.22
CA GLY A 56 -4.96 7.36 -4.36
C GLY A 56 -3.45 7.28 -4.16
N ILE A 57 -3.03 6.95 -2.94
CA ILE A 57 -1.64 6.64 -2.62
C ILE A 57 -1.55 5.17 -2.26
N GLU A 58 -0.81 4.41 -3.06
CA GLU A 58 -0.51 3.01 -2.80
C GLU A 58 0.80 2.92 -2.01
N PRO A 59 0.74 2.59 -0.72
CA PRO A 59 1.93 2.61 0.13
C PRO A 59 2.79 1.34 0.07
N HIS A 60 2.39 0.31 -0.72
CA HIS A 60 3.00 -1.01 -0.60
C HIS A 60 3.02 -1.76 -1.93
N THR A 61 4.14 -1.66 -2.68
CA THR A 61 4.30 -2.35 -3.96
C THR A 61 5.66 -3.04 -4.10
N HIS A 62 5.67 -4.14 -4.85
CA HIS A 62 6.85 -4.95 -5.14
C HIS A 62 7.00 -5.16 -6.66
N LEU A 63 7.26 -4.07 -7.41
CA LEU A 63 7.38 -4.11 -8.86
C LEU A 63 8.80 -4.47 -9.30
N ALA A 64 8.97 -5.24 -10.36
CA ALA A 64 10.26 -5.72 -10.86
C ALA A 64 11.14 -6.35 -9.75
N HIS A 65 10.53 -7.17 -8.87
CA HIS A 65 11.23 -7.91 -7.83
C HIS A 65 11.36 -9.38 -8.17
N PHE A 66 12.46 -9.98 -7.71
CA PHE A 66 12.70 -11.41 -7.82
C PHE A 66 11.66 -12.21 -7.02
N ILE A 67 11.09 -13.24 -7.63
CA ILE A 67 10.07 -14.10 -7.04
C ILE A 67 10.77 -15.22 -6.25
N SER A 68 10.96 -15.00 -4.96
CA SER A 68 11.72 -15.89 -4.08
C SER A 68 11.06 -17.24 -3.81
N MET A 69 9.75 -17.37 -4.10
CA MET A 69 9.02 -18.63 -4.01
C MET A 69 9.50 -19.68 -5.03
N HIS A 70 10.01 -19.19 -6.17
CA HIS A 70 10.56 -20.01 -7.25
C HIS A 70 12.03 -19.66 -7.51
N PRO A 71 12.95 -19.94 -6.57
CA PRO A 71 14.30 -19.42 -6.62
C PRO A 71 15.16 -20.03 -7.75
N GLU A 72 14.72 -21.14 -8.33
CA GLU A 72 15.41 -21.81 -9.45
C GLU A 72 15.11 -21.15 -10.81
N ASP A 73 13.99 -20.43 -10.94
CA ASP A 73 13.43 -20.03 -12.22
C ASP A 73 13.81 -18.59 -12.66
N ASN A 74 14.48 -17.84 -11.77
CA ASN A 74 14.86 -16.43 -12.00
C ASN A 74 13.69 -15.54 -12.47
N LEU A 75 12.50 -15.78 -11.93
CA LEU A 75 11.29 -15.02 -12.24
C LEU A 75 11.26 -13.68 -11.51
N HIS A 76 10.61 -12.70 -12.13
CA HIS A 76 10.39 -11.37 -11.55
C HIS A 76 8.94 -10.94 -11.70
N THR A 77 8.48 -10.11 -10.79
CA THR A 77 7.20 -9.40 -10.93
C THR A 77 7.24 -8.43 -12.09
N LEU A 78 6.07 -8.04 -12.60
CA LEU A 78 5.95 -7.04 -13.67
C LEU A 78 6.63 -5.72 -13.26
N GLY A 79 7.03 -4.96 -14.26
CA GLY A 79 7.72 -3.68 -14.05
C GLY A 79 6.78 -2.50 -13.77
N PRO A 80 7.37 -1.35 -13.40
CA PRO A 80 6.57 -0.15 -13.14
C PRO A 80 5.80 0.33 -14.38
N GLU A 81 6.32 0.15 -15.60
CA GLU A 81 5.68 0.53 -16.85
C GLU A 81 4.39 -0.23 -17.14
N GLU A 82 4.30 -1.46 -16.65
CA GLU A 82 3.14 -2.33 -16.83
C GLU A 82 2.13 -2.10 -15.72
N ASP A 83 2.58 -2.16 -14.47
CA ASP A 83 1.68 -2.16 -13.32
C ASP A 83 1.12 -0.77 -13.00
N THR A 84 1.94 0.28 -13.06
CA THR A 84 1.47 1.65 -12.77
C THR A 84 0.46 2.16 -13.80
N ARG A 85 0.37 1.52 -14.97
CA ARG A 85 -0.69 1.75 -15.93
C ARG A 85 -2.06 1.34 -15.36
N GLY A 86 -2.18 0.17 -14.77
CA GLY A 86 -3.40 -0.24 -14.05
C GLY A 86 -3.70 0.66 -12.87
N MET A 87 -2.67 1.06 -12.11
CA MET A 87 -2.82 1.96 -10.97
C MET A 87 -3.57 3.25 -11.34
N VAL A 88 -3.23 3.90 -12.46
CA VAL A 88 -3.93 5.13 -12.87
C VAL A 88 -5.36 4.88 -13.31
N PHE A 89 -5.70 3.72 -13.88
CA PHE A 89 -7.09 3.33 -14.13
C PHE A 89 -7.89 3.16 -12.84
N GLY A 90 -7.25 2.64 -11.81
CA GLY A 90 -7.82 2.49 -10.45
C GLY A 90 -7.86 3.77 -9.63
N GLY A 91 -7.34 4.89 -10.14
CA GLY A 91 -7.32 6.17 -9.42
C GLY A 91 -6.11 6.39 -8.51
N THR A 92 -5.11 5.51 -8.55
CA THR A 92 -3.86 5.70 -7.82
C THR A 92 -2.94 6.63 -8.60
N THR A 93 -2.48 7.71 -7.98
CA THR A 93 -1.60 8.72 -8.59
C THR A 93 -0.18 8.68 -8.05
N THR A 94 0.02 8.02 -6.91
CA THR A 94 1.35 7.90 -6.27
C THR A 94 1.48 6.53 -5.64
N HIS A 95 2.67 5.93 -5.73
CA HIS A 95 2.98 4.68 -5.02
C HIS A 95 4.32 4.75 -4.31
N VAL A 96 4.50 3.91 -3.29
CA VAL A 96 5.76 3.73 -2.59
C VAL A 96 6.20 2.28 -2.70
N ASP A 97 7.28 2.05 -3.43
CA ASP A 97 7.83 0.73 -3.68
C ASP A 97 8.99 0.41 -2.72
N PHE A 98 9.46 -0.82 -2.69
CA PHE A 98 10.56 -1.24 -1.84
C PHE A 98 11.89 -1.28 -2.58
N CYS A 99 12.89 -0.62 -1.99
CA CYS A 99 14.29 -0.69 -2.39
C CYS A 99 15.03 -1.62 -1.44
N PHE A 100 15.31 -2.86 -1.86
CA PHE A 100 15.97 -3.85 -1.03
C PHE A 100 17.47 -3.59 -0.89
N VAL A 101 17.92 -3.52 0.36
CA VAL A 101 19.33 -3.43 0.75
C VAL A 101 19.73 -4.77 1.38
N ARG A 102 20.73 -5.42 0.81
CA ARG A 102 21.20 -6.75 1.17
C ARG A 102 22.69 -6.72 1.52
N PRO A 103 23.24 -7.76 2.18
CA PRO A 103 24.68 -7.85 2.40
C PRO A 103 25.47 -7.67 1.08
N GLY A 104 26.42 -6.76 1.09
CA GLY A 104 27.23 -6.41 -0.09
C GLY A 104 26.76 -5.20 -0.90
N THR A 105 25.59 -4.62 -0.57
CA THR A 105 25.12 -3.34 -1.13
C THR A 105 24.98 -2.29 -0.04
N ASP A 106 25.18 -1.02 -0.38
CA ASP A 106 24.89 0.10 0.51
C ASP A 106 23.56 0.79 0.14
N ILE A 107 23.04 1.62 1.05
CA ILE A 107 21.72 2.27 0.87
C ILE A 107 21.72 3.23 -0.31
N PRO A 108 22.70 4.16 -0.48
CA PRO A 108 22.74 5.07 -1.61
C PRO A 108 22.76 4.35 -2.97
N GLN A 109 23.61 3.34 -3.11
CA GLN A 109 23.72 2.55 -4.35
C GLN A 109 22.42 1.82 -4.69
N ALA A 110 21.77 1.22 -3.68
CA ALA A 110 20.49 0.55 -3.88
C ALA A 110 19.40 1.52 -4.34
N LEU A 111 19.31 2.69 -3.73
CA LEU A 111 18.36 3.75 -4.10
C LEU A 111 18.61 4.30 -5.51
N GLU A 112 19.86 4.51 -5.88
CA GLU A 112 20.24 4.97 -7.22
C GLU A 112 19.83 3.94 -8.29
N THR A 113 20.19 2.68 -8.07
CA THR A 113 19.85 1.57 -8.99
C THR A 113 18.33 1.42 -9.13
N ARG A 114 17.60 1.47 -7.99
CA ARG A 114 16.13 1.37 -8.02
C ARG A 114 15.51 2.57 -8.74
N GLY A 115 15.96 3.78 -8.43
CA GLY A 115 15.48 5.02 -9.06
C GLY A 115 15.70 5.05 -10.57
N ALA A 116 16.82 4.54 -11.05
CA ALA A 116 17.11 4.43 -12.48
C ALA A 116 16.11 3.53 -13.22
N ARG A 117 15.61 2.45 -12.58
CA ARG A 117 14.61 1.56 -13.17
C ARG A 117 13.23 2.22 -13.31
N TRP A 118 12.89 3.17 -12.42
CA TRP A 118 11.60 3.89 -12.44
C TRP A 118 11.59 5.09 -13.36
N LYS A 119 12.71 5.77 -13.50
CA LYS A 119 12.82 7.01 -14.28
C LYS A 119 12.37 6.82 -15.73
N GLY A 120 11.27 7.48 -16.11
CA GLY A 120 10.68 7.37 -17.44
C GLY A 120 9.89 6.08 -17.70
N ASN A 121 9.63 5.27 -16.65
CA ASN A 121 8.94 4.00 -16.74
C ASN A 121 7.74 3.91 -15.78
N SER A 122 7.18 5.02 -15.33
CA SER A 122 6.04 5.01 -14.40
C SER A 122 4.94 5.95 -14.86
N TYR A 123 3.70 5.52 -14.79
CA TYR A 123 2.51 6.36 -15.01
C TYR A 123 2.12 7.16 -13.77
N THR A 124 2.52 6.73 -12.58
CA THR A 124 2.26 7.40 -11.30
C THR A 124 3.53 8.04 -10.75
N ASP A 125 3.40 9.03 -9.90
CA ASP A 125 4.52 9.48 -9.07
C ASP A 125 4.93 8.37 -8.10
N TYR A 126 6.19 8.35 -7.68
CA TYR A 126 6.72 7.25 -6.89
C TYR A 126 7.74 7.68 -5.84
N SER A 127 7.92 6.83 -4.84
CA SER A 127 9.00 6.92 -3.87
C SER A 127 9.40 5.51 -3.42
N PHE A 128 10.35 5.40 -2.46
CA PHE A 128 10.83 4.10 -1.99
C PHE A 128 10.87 4.01 -0.48
N HIS A 129 10.48 2.85 0.06
CA HIS A 129 10.90 2.38 1.37
C HIS A 129 12.28 1.74 1.23
N VAL A 130 13.20 2.03 2.15
CA VAL A 130 14.48 1.35 2.23
C VAL A 130 14.28 0.03 2.99
N ALA A 131 14.32 -1.09 2.29
CA ALA A 131 14.06 -2.42 2.87
C ALA A 131 15.38 -3.10 3.27
N LEU A 132 15.61 -3.22 4.57
CA LEU A 132 16.80 -3.83 5.15
C LEU A 132 16.58 -5.33 5.32
N GLN A 133 17.41 -6.17 4.66
CA GLN A 133 17.23 -7.62 4.62
C GLN A 133 18.48 -8.39 4.99
N GLY A 134 18.29 -9.48 5.75
CA GLY A 134 19.34 -10.42 6.11
C GLY A 134 20.31 -9.89 7.17
N GLN A 135 21.46 -10.53 7.32
CA GLN A 135 22.47 -10.19 8.32
C GLN A 135 23.34 -9.01 7.87
N LEU A 136 22.78 -7.81 7.89
CA LEU A 136 23.48 -6.58 7.49
C LEU A 136 24.58 -6.21 8.46
N PRO A 137 25.74 -5.71 7.97
CA PRO A 137 26.79 -5.18 8.84
C PRO A 137 26.29 -3.99 9.68
N ILE A 138 26.71 -3.91 10.95
CA ILE A 138 26.29 -2.82 11.87
C ILE A 138 26.59 -1.43 11.29
N LYS A 139 27.75 -1.24 10.64
CA LYS A 139 28.12 0.03 10.01
C LYS A 139 27.15 0.50 8.91
N LEU A 140 26.38 -0.39 8.29
CA LEU A 140 25.42 0.00 7.26
C LEU A 140 24.32 0.89 7.85
N PHE A 141 23.94 0.67 9.09
CA PHE A 141 22.90 1.46 9.77
C PHE A 141 23.32 2.93 9.98
N ASP A 142 24.61 3.27 9.87
CA ASP A 142 25.09 4.65 9.91
C ASP A 142 24.73 5.43 8.62
N GLN A 143 24.24 4.77 7.58
CA GLN A 143 23.74 5.41 6.36
C GLN A 143 22.25 5.80 6.43
N ILE A 144 21.52 5.38 7.47
CA ILE A 144 20.09 5.70 7.66
C ILE A 144 19.85 7.21 7.71
N PRO A 145 20.62 8.03 8.47
CA PRO A 145 20.42 9.48 8.50
C PRO A 145 20.56 10.14 7.13
N GLU A 146 21.53 9.71 6.32
CA GLU A 146 21.75 10.24 4.98
C GLU A 146 20.56 9.90 4.04
N ALA A 147 20.05 8.68 4.11
CA ALA A 147 18.88 8.28 3.32
C ALA A 147 17.62 9.09 3.71
N ILE A 148 17.41 9.37 5.00
CA ILE A 148 16.32 10.22 5.48
C ILE A 148 16.47 11.63 4.92
N GLN A 149 17.66 12.24 5.01
CA GLN A 149 17.96 13.56 4.48
C GLN A 149 17.78 13.63 2.95
N ALA A 150 18.11 12.53 2.27
CA ALA A 150 17.89 12.37 0.83
C ALA A 150 16.40 12.22 0.45
N GLY A 151 15.47 12.19 1.41
CA GLY A 151 14.02 12.14 1.18
C GLY A 151 13.42 10.73 1.17
N PHE A 152 14.09 9.76 1.81
CA PHE A 152 13.61 8.38 1.99
C PHE A 152 13.46 8.03 3.48
N PRO A 153 12.45 8.58 4.18
CA PRO A 153 12.37 8.52 5.64
C PRO A 153 11.75 7.23 6.20
N SER A 154 11.40 6.26 5.38
CA SER A 154 10.75 5.01 5.81
C SER A 154 11.61 3.79 5.54
N PHE A 155 11.79 2.95 6.57
CA PHE A 155 12.66 1.77 6.55
C PHE A 155 11.86 0.52 6.83
N LYS A 156 11.91 -0.45 5.90
CA LYS A 156 11.20 -1.73 6.04
C LYS A 156 12.12 -2.78 6.64
N VAL A 157 11.56 -3.55 7.55
CA VAL A 157 12.18 -4.76 8.11
C VAL A 157 11.18 -5.91 8.17
N PHE A 158 11.72 -7.13 8.23
CA PHE A 158 10.97 -8.36 8.45
C PHE A 158 11.44 -8.98 9.77
N THR A 159 10.51 -9.35 10.63
CA THR A 159 10.81 -10.07 11.87
C THR A 159 10.92 -11.58 11.65
N VAL A 160 10.56 -12.06 10.48
CA VAL A 160 10.40 -13.46 10.09
C VAL A 160 11.11 -13.77 8.77
N GLU A 161 11.58 -15.01 8.61
CA GLU A 161 11.73 -15.62 7.29
C GLU A 161 10.35 -16.10 6.84
N VAL A 162 9.82 -15.51 5.79
CA VAL A 162 8.45 -15.78 5.30
C VAL A 162 8.30 -17.20 4.78
N LEU A 163 9.38 -17.77 4.30
CA LEU A 163 9.47 -19.13 3.76
C LEU A 163 10.64 -19.86 4.43
N PRO A 164 10.66 -21.21 4.42
CA PRO A 164 11.80 -21.98 4.87
C PRO A 164 13.10 -21.56 4.17
N PRO A 165 14.27 -21.70 4.81
CA PRO A 165 15.54 -21.37 4.20
C PRO A 165 15.80 -22.18 2.92
N HIS A 166 16.36 -21.51 1.90
CA HIS A 166 16.76 -22.13 0.64
C HIS A 166 18.07 -21.52 0.13
N PRO A 167 19.05 -22.30 -0.42
CA PRO A 167 20.36 -21.79 -0.79
C PRO A 167 20.35 -20.63 -1.79
N LYS A 168 19.34 -20.55 -2.69
CA LYS A 168 19.18 -19.48 -3.67
C LYS A 168 18.20 -18.38 -3.22
N ARG A 169 17.65 -18.45 -2.02
CA ARG A 169 16.74 -17.46 -1.47
C ARG A 169 17.50 -16.50 -0.60
N HIS A 170 17.33 -15.20 -0.85
CA HIS A 170 17.89 -14.19 0.04
C HIS A 170 17.12 -14.16 1.37
N PRO A 171 17.82 -14.13 2.51
CA PRO A 171 17.16 -13.98 3.82
C PRO A 171 16.40 -12.66 3.90
N TYR A 172 15.18 -12.68 4.43
CA TYR A 172 14.38 -11.48 4.69
C TYR A 172 14.62 -10.92 6.09
N ARG A 173 14.70 -11.81 7.08
CA ARG A 173 14.66 -11.47 8.49
C ARG A 173 15.86 -10.65 8.95
N LEU A 174 15.58 -9.57 9.71
CA LEU A 174 16.52 -8.97 10.64
C LEU A 174 16.28 -9.51 12.06
N ASP A 175 17.35 -9.75 12.81
CA ASP A 175 17.23 -10.00 14.26
C ASP A 175 16.80 -8.73 15.00
N PHE A 176 16.18 -8.92 16.17
CA PHE A 176 15.64 -7.80 16.95
C PHE A 176 16.69 -6.81 17.47
N GLY A 177 17.97 -7.21 17.60
CA GLY A 177 19.05 -6.29 17.92
C GLY A 177 19.31 -5.28 16.80
N ARG A 178 19.34 -5.75 15.54
CA ARG A 178 19.47 -4.87 14.37
C ARG A 178 18.21 -4.03 14.16
N ILE A 179 17.02 -4.59 14.42
CA ILE A 179 15.76 -3.83 14.37
C ILE A 179 15.78 -2.70 15.40
N GLN A 180 16.21 -2.95 16.64
CA GLN A 180 16.38 -1.92 17.66
C GLN A 180 17.35 -0.83 17.20
N LEU A 181 18.52 -1.18 16.67
CA LEU A 181 19.49 -0.22 16.16
C LEU A 181 18.89 0.64 15.03
N ALA A 182 18.16 0.03 14.10
CA ALA A 182 17.45 0.77 13.04
C ALA A 182 16.41 1.73 13.63
N MET A 183 15.62 1.29 14.63
CA MET A 183 14.63 2.12 15.32
C MET A 183 15.28 3.32 16.02
N GLU A 184 16.41 3.13 16.71
CA GLU A 184 17.17 4.22 17.34
C GLU A 184 17.63 5.27 16.30
N LYS A 185 18.15 4.80 15.15
CA LYS A 185 18.57 5.70 14.06
C LYS A 185 17.40 6.46 13.42
N VAL A 186 16.27 5.80 13.12
CA VAL A 186 15.11 6.48 12.52
C VAL A 186 14.45 7.44 13.51
N ALA A 187 14.36 7.09 14.80
CA ALA A 187 13.82 7.96 15.83
C ALA A 187 14.63 9.25 16.00
N ALA A 188 15.96 9.14 15.92
CA ALA A 188 16.87 10.28 16.06
C ALA A 188 16.88 11.24 14.84
N HIS A 189 16.35 10.82 13.68
CA HIS A 189 16.48 11.54 12.40
C HIS A 189 15.16 11.70 11.62
N ASP A 190 14.02 11.70 12.31
CA ASP A 190 12.70 11.91 11.74
C ASP A 190 12.29 10.86 10.68
N GLY A 191 12.64 9.59 10.91
CA GLY A 191 12.21 8.45 10.10
C GLY A 191 11.12 7.61 10.77
N ILE A 192 10.58 6.63 10.03
CA ILE A 192 9.58 5.67 10.51
C ILE A 192 9.97 4.23 10.10
N MET A 193 9.63 3.26 10.96
CA MET A 193 9.82 1.84 10.65
C MET A 193 8.57 1.23 10.06
N ALA A 194 8.66 0.67 8.86
CA ALA A 194 7.64 -0.22 8.29
C ALA A 194 8.01 -1.67 8.64
N VAL A 195 7.09 -2.43 9.23
CA VAL A 195 7.42 -3.74 9.81
C VAL A 195 6.47 -4.82 9.31
N HIS A 196 7.02 -5.84 8.62
CA HIS A 196 6.37 -7.13 8.45
C HIS A 196 6.58 -7.93 9.72
N ALA A 197 5.52 -8.13 10.49
CA ALA A 197 5.60 -8.60 11.86
C ALA A 197 4.92 -9.97 12.05
N GLU A 198 5.71 -11.03 12.03
CA GLU A 198 5.33 -12.38 12.41
C GLU A 198 6.44 -12.99 13.27
N ASP A 199 6.10 -13.86 14.21
CA ASP A 199 7.07 -14.56 15.04
C ASP A 199 7.79 -15.64 14.23
N HIS A 200 9.11 -15.50 14.11
CA HIS A 200 9.93 -16.35 13.28
C HIS A 200 9.92 -17.82 13.74
N ASP A 201 10.03 -18.03 15.04
CA ASP A 201 10.18 -19.38 15.57
C ASP A 201 8.88 -20.17 15.40
N LEU A 202 7.73 -19.52 15.60
CA LEU A 202 6.43 -20.14 15.36
C LEU A 202 6.21 -20.49 13.88
N VAL A 203 6.50 -19.57 12.98
CA VAL A 203 6.30 -19.77 11.54
C VAL A 203 7.21 -20.90 11.04
N GLN A 204 8.50 -20.89 11.37
CA GLN A 204 9.44 -21.92 10.91
C GLN A 204 9.15 -23.30 11.53
N PHE A 205 8.76 -23.34 12.81
CA PHE A 205 8.33 -24.57 13.46
C PHE A 205 7.09 -25.18 12.77
N MET A 206 6.12 -24.36 12.36
CA MET A 206 4.93 -24.89 11.68
C MET A 206 5.25 -25.45 10.30
N TYR A 207 6.18 -24.85 9.55
CA TYR A 207 6.68 -25.43 8.30
C TYR A 207 7.36 -26.79 8.55
N GLU A 208 8.23 -26.87 9.55
CA GLU A 208 8.92 -28.12 9.93
C GLU A 208 7.93 -29.19 10.33
N LYS A 209 6.98 -28.87 11.21
CA LYS A 209 5.93 -29.78 11.69
C LYS A 209 5.13 -30.38 10.53
N PHE A 210 4.59 -29.52 9.65
CA PHE A 210 3.79 -29.99 8.53
C PHE A 210 4.61 -30.83 7.53
N ARG A 211 5.88 -30.53 7.35
CA ARG A 211 6.79 -31.36 6.54
C ARG A 211 6.99 -32.72 7.12
N GLU A 212 7.21 -32.87 8.45
CA GLU A 212 7.32 -34.14 9.15
C GLU A 212 6.02 -34.95 9.10
N GLU A 213 4.88 -34.26 9.23
CA GLU A 213 3.55 -34.86 9.14
C GLU A 213 3.13 -35.21 7.69
N LYS A 214 3.95 -34.84 6.69
CA LYS A 214 3.67 -35.01 5.26
C LYS A 214 2.39 -34.29 4.81
N GLN A 215 2.05 -33.16 5.44
CA GLN A 215 0.95 -32.29 5.13
C GLN A 215 1.52 -31.05 4.38
N THR A 216 1.44 -31.06 3.06
CA THR A 216 2.09 -30.02 2.24
C THR A 216 1.10 -29.10 1.53
N ASP A 217 -0.19 -29.30 1.70
CA ASP A 217 -1.22 -28.51 1.02
C ASP A 217 -1.15 -27.02 1.36
N GLY A 218 -1.11 -26.16 0.36
CA GLY A 218 -1.02 -24.71 0.53
C GLY A 218 -2.19 -24.08 1.27
N TRP A 219 -3.37 -24.73 1.30
CA TRP A 219 -4.50 -24.22 2.11
C TRP A 219 -4.25 -24.29 3.63
N LEU A 220 -3.15 -24.90 4.09
CA LEU A 220 -2.70 -24.89 5.48
C LEU A 220 -1.91 -23.63 5.86
N LEU A 221 -1.58 -22.76 4.92
CA LEU A 221 -0.85 -21.51 5.16
C LEU A 221 -1.41 -20.66 6.31
N PRO A 222 -2.74 -20.57 6.55
CA PRO A 222 -3.26 -19.85 7.72
C PRO A 222 -2.86 -20.44 9.08
N LEU A 223 -2.46 -21.71 9.11
CA LEU A 223 -1.94 -22.37 10.32
C LEU A 223 -0.44 -22.13 10.49
N VAL A 224 0.29 -21.95 9.41
CA VAL A 224 1.72 -21.58 9.41
C VAL A 224 1.88 -20.10 9.80
N HIS A 225 1.30 -19.20 9.00
CA HIS A 225 1.26 -17.77 9.22
C HIS A 225 0.06 -17.43 10.11
N ASN A 226 0.08 -17.91 11.35
CA ASN A 226 -1.09 -17.86 12.22
C ASN A 226 -1.21 -16.54 13.00
N LYS A 227 -2.39 -16.32 13.58
CA LYS A 227 -2.73 -15.11 14.33
C LYS A 227 -1.82 -14.87 15.55
N LEU A 228 -1.38 -15.96 16.21
CA LEU A 228 -0.49 -15.85 17.37
C LEU A 228 0.89 -15.35 16.96
N SER A 229 1.43 -15.79 15.82
CA SER A 229 2.72 -15.30 15.33
C SER A 229 2.68 -13.80 15.03
N GLU A 230 1.60 -13.31 14.42
CA GLU A 230 1.38 -11.88 14.19
C GLU A 230 1.31 -11.11 15.51
N LEU A 231 0.46 -11.55 16.46
CA LEU A 231 0.30 -10.90 17.77
C LEU A 231 1.63 -10.78 18.54
N LEU A 232 2.39 -11.85 18.64
CA LEU A 232 3.66 -11.86 19.39
C LEU A 232 4.68 -10.90 18.79
N ALA A 233 4.79 -10.89 17.45
CA ALA A 233 5.70 -9.97 16.76
C ALA A 233 5.24 -8.51 16.88
N PHE A 234 3.94 -8.22 16.80
CA PHE A 234 3.39 -6.89 17.06
C PHE A 234 3.74 -6.41 18.47
N ARG A 235 3.42 -7.20 19.49
CA ARG A 235 3.71 -6.85 20.90
C ARG A 235 5.19 -6.59 21.14
N ARG A 236 6.06 -7.43 20.60
CA ARG A 236 7.52 -7.26 20.72
C ARG A 236 8.01 -6.01 20.01
N THR A 237 7.53 -5.74 18.81
CA THR A 237 7.87 -4.54 18.04
C THR A 237 7.40 -3.26 18.73
N ILE A 238 6.17 -3.26 19.29
CA ILE A 238 5.62 -2.13 20.06
C ILE A 238 6.48 -1.84 21.31
N GLN A 239 6.98 -2.87 21.99
CA GLN A 239 7.88 -2.67 23.13
C GLN A 239 9.21 -2.01 22.71
N LEU A 240 9.77 -2.41 21.56
CA LEU A 240 10.97 -1.75 21.02
C LEU A 240 10.68 -0.30 20.62
N ALA A 241 9.54 -0.05 19.99
CA ALA A 241 9.12 1.30 19.62
C ALA A 241 8.97 2.20 20.85
N ALA A 242 8.35 1.71 21.92
CA ALA A 242 8.22 2.43 23.17
C ALA A 242 9.57 2.71 23.85
N HIS A 243 10.54 1.80 23.72
CA HIS A 243 11.89 1.95 24.26
C HIS A 243 12.73 2.96 23.48
N THR A 244 12.67 2.92 22.15
CA THR A 244 13.50 3.73 21.26
C THR A 244 12.89 5.08 20.90
N GLY A 245 11.57 5.24 21.09
CA GLY A 245 10.81 6.41 20.64
C GLY A 245 10.50 6.41 19.14
N ALA A 246 10.70 5.29 18.43
CA ALA A 246 10.46 5.20 17.00
C ALA A 246 8.97 5.12 16.66
N GLY A 247 8.54 5.82 15.62
CA GLY A 247 7.25 5.56 14.96
C GLY A 247 7.29 4.22 14.21
N VAL A 248 6.17 3.48 14.23
CA VAL A 248 6.04 2.20 13.54
C VAL A 248 4.79 2.17 12.68
N TYR A 249 4.95 1.69 11.48
CA TYR A 249 3.91 1.40 10.51
C TYR A 249 3.88 -0.11 10.26
N PHE A 250 2.96 -0.81 10.92
CA PHE A 250 2.74 -2.23 10.64
C PHE A 250 2.09 -2.38 9.28
N VAL A 251 2.80 -3.00 8.36
CA VAL A 251 2.27 -3.25 7.02
C VAL A 251 1.36 -4.49 7.04
N HIS A 252 0.41 -4.56 6.12
CA HIS A 252 -0.48 -5.71 5.85
C HIS A 252 -0.96 -6.44 7.13
N THR A 253 -1.43 -5.70 8.15
CA THR A 253 -2.10 -6.27 9.35
C THR A 253 -3.25 -7.16 8.91
N SER A 254 -3.25 -8.43 9.31
CA SER A 254 -4.18 -9.43 8.81
C SER A 254 -5.13 -9.98 9.86
N ALA A 255 -4.78 -9.91 11.15
CA ALA A 255 -5.55 -10.48 12.25
C ALA A 255 -6.15 -9.42 13.17
N ARG A 256 -7.30 -9.75 13.78
CA ARG A 256 -7.94 -8.93 14.81
C ARG A 256 -6.99 -8.56 15.95
N GLU A 257 -6.19 -9.50 16.39
CA GLU A 257 -5.24 -9.32 17.49
C GLU A 257 -4.17 -8.28 17.17
N GLY A 258 -3.79 -8.14 15.89
CA GLY A 258 -2.90 -7.06 15.41
C GLY A 258 -3.57 -5.70 15.52
N VAL A 259 -4.83 -5.58 15.08
CA VAL A 259 -5.62 -4.34 15.20
C VAL A 259 -5.75 -3.92 16.67
N GLU A 260 -6.10 -4.87 17.56
CA GLU A 260 -6.22 -4.63 19.00
C GLU A 260 -4.89 -4.17 19.62
N ALA A 261 -3.76 -4.80 19.26
CA ALA A 261 -2.45 -4.42 19.77
C ALA A 261 -2.05 -2.98 19.34
N VAL A 262 -2.38 -2.59 18.11
CA VAL A 262 -2.17 -1.22 17.62
C VAL A 262 -3.06 -0.23 18.37
N ALA A 263 -4.34 -0.54 18.56
CA ALA A 263 -5.28 0.31 19.30
C ALA A 263 -4.80 0.54 20.73
N GLU A 264 -4.37 -0.51 21.45
CA GLU A 264 -3.80 -0.39 22.80
C GLU A 264 -2.54 0.48 22.84
N ALA A 265 -1.65 0.37 21.85
CA ALA A 265 -0.45 1.19 21.76
C ALA A 265 -0.79 2.67 21.52
N ARG A 266 -1.73 2.94 20.59
CA ARG A 266 -2.22 4.29 20.30
C ARG A 266 -2.90 4.93 21.51
N ALA A 267 -3.67 4.18 22.28
CA ALA A 267 -4.30 4.66 23.52
C ALA A 267 -3.26 5.10 24.56
N LYS A 268 -2.03 4.57 24.50
CA LYS A 268 -0.87 5.00 25.33
C LYS A 268 -0.10 6.17 24.71
N GLY A 269 -0.55 6.72 23.59
CA GLY A 269 0.09 7.84 22.90
C GLY A 269 1.27 7.46 22.02
N LEU A 270 1.53 6.16 21.76
CA LEU A 270 2.62 5.73 20.91
C LEU A 270 2.29 5.97 19.42
N PRO A 271 3.26 6.44 18.59
CA PRO A 271 3.08 6.68 17.16
C PRO A 271 3.09 5.36 16.38
N ILE A 272 2.04 4.58 16.55
CA ILE A 272 1.88 3.26 15.93
C ILE A 272 0.72 3.32 14.94
N TYR A 273 0.96 2.84 13.74
CA TYR A 273 0.03 2.86 12.61
C TYR A 273 -0.15 1.46 12.06
N ALA A 274 -1.32 1.14 11.55
CA ALA A 274 -1.63 -0.12 10.88
C ALA A 274 -2.06 0.11 9.44
N GLU A 275 -1.49 -0.66 8.55
CA GLU A 275 -1.95 -0.87 7.18
C GLU A 275 -2.68 -2.22 7.12
N THR A 276 -3.78 -2.31 6.37
CA THR A 276 -4.34 -3.60 5.98
C THR A 276 -4.51 -3.68 4.47
N LEU A 277 -4.59 -4.90 3.96
CA LEU A 277 -4.89 -5.12 2.54
C LEU A 277 -6.41 -5.23 2.37
N HIS A 278 -6.92 -4.59 1.31
CA HIS A 278 -8.33 -4.77 0.95
C HIS A 278 -8.67 -6.24 0.64
N HIS A 279 -7.67 -7.05 0.27
CA HIS A 279 -7.78 -8.50 0.16
C HIS A 279 -8.16 -9.16 1.48
N TYR A 280 -7.47 -8.85 2.59
CA TYR A 280 -7.79 -9.40 3.91
C TYR A 280 -9.18 -9.01 4.39
N ALA A 281 -9.62 -7.82 4.01
CA ALA A 281 -10.94 -7.34 4.32
C ALA A 281 -12.06 -7.98 3.48
N CYS A 282 -11.71 -8.68 2.37
CA CYS A 282 -12.68 -9.24 1.42
C CYS A 282 -12.61 -10.77 1.29
N PHE A 283 -11.43 -11.39 1.44
CA PHE A 283 -11.22 -12.83 1.33
C PHE A 283 -10.82 -13.45 2.66
N THR A 284 -11.10 -14.75 2.83
CA THR A 284 -10.78 -15.52 4.03
C THR A 284 -9.96 -16.77 3.70
N ALA A 285 -9.47 -17.45 4.72
CA ALA A 285 -8.78 -18.73 4.59
C ALA A 285 -9.60 -19.81 3.86
N GLU A 286 -10.95 -19.72 3.89
CA GLU A 286 -11.81 -20.65 3.17
C GLU A 286 -11.71 -20.51 1.64
N ASP A 287 -11.36 -19.30 1.17
CA ASP A 287 -11.19 -19.03 -0.26
C ASP A 287 -10.01 -19.82 -0.86
N TYR A 288 -9.02 -20.23 -0.06
CA TYR A 288 -7.93 -21.10 -0.53
C TYR A 288 -8.41 -22.46 -1.03
N LYS A 289 -9.56 -22.93 -0.59
CA LYS A 289 -10.13 -24.24 -0.97
C LYS A 289 -10.87 -24.19 -2.30
N THR A 290 -10.98 -23.02 -2.91
CA THR A 290 -11.61 -22.86 -4.24
C THR A 290 -10.63 -23.21 -5.36
N PRO A 291 -11.08 -23.51 -6.58
CA PRO A 291 -10.19 -23.86 -7.71
C PRO A 291 -9.17 -22.78 -8.06
N ARG A 292 -9.44 -21.51 -7.73
CA ARG A 292 -8.52 -20.36 -7.93
C ARG A 292 -8.01 -19.81 -6.60
N GLY A 293 -8.07 -20.57 -5.51
CA GLY A 293 -7.81 -20.10 -4.16
C GLY A 293 -6.47 -19.43 -3.98
N PHE A 294 -5.43 -19.92 -4.65
CA PHE A 294 -4.10 -19.30 -4.55
C PHE A 294 -3.96 -17.97 -5.30
N CYS A 295 -4.91 -17.58 -6.15
CA CYS A 295 -4.97 -16.22 -6.68
C CYS A 295 -5.14 -15.17 -5.57
N TYR A 296 -5.68 -15.56 -4.40
CA TYR A 296 -5.93 -14.68 -3.25
C TYR A 296 -4.77 -14.70 -2.24
N HIS A 297 -3.73 -15.51 -2.46
CA HIS A 297 -2.67 -15.68 -1.46
C HIS A 297 -1.67 -14.54 -1.46
N THR A 298 -1.35 -14.07 -0.25
CA THR A 298 -0.22 -13.20 0.08
C THR A 298 0.36 -13.58 1.43
N TYR A 299 1.49 -13.02 1.83
CA TYR A 299 2.13 -13.19 3.13
C TYR A 299 2.03 -11.91 3.95
N PRO A 300 1.47 -11.94 5.19
CA PRO A 300 0.82 -13.09 5.86
C PRO A 300 -0.38 -13.65 5.09
N SER A 301 -0.74 -14.89 5.39
CA SER A 301 -1.87 -15.56 4.75
C SER A 301 -3.21 -14.92 5.10
N LEU A 302 -4.25 -15.18 4.30
CA LEU A 302 -5.65 -14.84 4.64
C LEU A 302 -6.02 -15.44 6.01
N LYS A 303 -6.90 -14.76 6.74
CA LYS A 303 -7.37 -15.15 8.06
C LYS A 303 -8.88 -15.51 8.00
N TYR A 304 -9.64 -15.24 9.03
CA TYR A 304 -10.98 -15.76 9.26
C TYR A 304 -12.04 -14.65 9.27
N PRO A 305 -13.34 -14.94 9.22
CA PRO A 305 -14.40 -13.95 9.18
C PRO A 305 -14.39 -12.92 10.34
N GLU A 306 -13.97 -13.34 11.54
CA GLU A 306 -13.83 -12.43 12.68
C GLU A 306 -12.70 -11.41 12.48
N ASP A 307 -11.66 -11.78 11.73
CA ASP A 307 -10.56 -10.88 11.39
C ASP A 307 -11.00 -9.86 10.34
N GLN A 308 -11.75 -10.30 9.31
CA GLN A 308 -12.38 -9.38 8.36
C GLN A 308 -13.24 -8.33 9.05
N THR A 309 -14.06 -8.76 10.03
CA THR A 309 -14.90 -7.84 10.80
C THR A 309 -14.06 -6.80 11.51
N ALA A 310 -13.00 -7.22 12.20
CA ALA A 310 -12.12 -6.31 12.94
C ALA A 310 -11.37 -5.34 11.99
N LEU A 311 -10.93 -5.82 10.83
CA LEU A 311 -10.28 -4.98 9.82
C LEU A 311 -11.23 -3.91 9.26
N TRP A 312 -12.47 -4.27 8.91
CA TRP A 312 -13.47 -3.30 8.47
C TRP A 312 -13.86 -2.33 9.57
N ASP A 313 -14.05 -2.78 10.80
CA ASP A 313 -14.32 -1.90 11.93
C ASP A 313 -13.17 -0.90 12.14
N GLY A 314 -11.92 -1.39 12.05
CA GLY A 314 -10.75 -0.54 12.12
C GLY A 314 -10.65 0.48 10.97
N LEU A 315 -11.00 0.08 9.74
CA LEU A 315 -11.02 0.98 8.59
C LEU A 315 -12.12 2.04 8.70
N VAL A 316 -13.30 1.67 9.19
CA VAL A 316 -14.44 2.59 9.32
C VAL A 316 -14.29 3.54 10.51
N HIS A 317 -13.72 3.06 11.63
CA HIS A 317 -13.71 3.75 12.93
C HIS A 317 -12.31 4.12 13.46
N ASP A 318 -11.30 4.23 12.60
CA ASP A 318 -9.94 4.73 12.93
C ASP A 318 -9.02 3.77 13.71
N GLY A 319 -9.25 2.47 13.66
CA GLY A 319 -8.33 1.46 14.21
C GLY A 319 -7.21 1.05 13.24
N VAL A 320 -7.46 1.16 11.93
CA VAL A 320 -6.53 0.88 10.83
C VAL A 320 -6.31 2.14 10.02
N SER A 321 -5.07 2.57 9.85
CA SER A 321 -4.75 3.87 9.27
C SER A 321 -4.90 3.92 7.75
N THR A 322 -4.50 2.85 7.04
CA THR A 322 -4.44 2.82 5.57
C THR A 322 -4.89 1.51 4.97
N THR A 323 -5.36 1.56 3.74
CA THR A 323 -5.47 0.39 2.86
C THR A 323 -4.30 0.36 1.88
N ALA A 324 -3.79 -0.84 1.61
CA ALA A 324 -2.75 -1.13 0.62
C ALA A 324 -3.08 -2.40 -0.16
N THR A 325 -2.16 -2.78 -1.05
CA THR A 325 -2.31 -3.99 -1.86
C THR A 325 -1.27 -5.04 -1.58
N ASP A 326 -0.07 -4.66 -1.13
CA ASP A 326 1.10 -5.52 -1.20
C ASP A 326 1.28 -6.03 -2.63
N GLU A 327 1.23 -5.07 -3.60
CA GLU A 327 1.19 -5.36 -5.03
C GLU A 327 2.41 -6.16 -5.45
N PHE A 328 2.16 -7.35 -5.98
CA PHE A 328 3.17 -8.29 -6.43
C PHE A 328 2.72 -8.89 -7.77
N PRO A 329 2.75 -8.11 -8.86
CA PRO A 329 2.07 -8.44 -10.09
C PRO A 329 2.80 -9.54 -10.86
N THR A 330 2.08 -10.62 -11.17
CA THR A 330 2.57 -11.79 -11.95
C THR A 330 1.55 -12.20 -12.99
N SER A 331 1.93 -13.07 -13.93
CA SER A 331 0.97 -13.78 -14.75
C SER A 331 0.22 -14.85 -13.94
N LEU A 332 -0.93 -15.30 -14.42
CA LEU A 332 -1.70 -16.38 -13.80
C LEU A 332 -0.88 -17.69 -13.73
N GLU A 333 -0.10 -17.99 -14.77
CA GLU A 333 0.79 -19.14 -14.79
C GLU A 333 1.77 -19.13 -13.60
N VAL A 334 2.44 -17.99 -13.38
CA VAL A 334 3.38 -17.82 -12.27
C VAL A 334 2.64 -17.84 -10.93
N LYS A 335 1.47 -17.21 -10.85
CA LYS A 335 0.65 -17.17 -9.64
C LYS A 335 0.20 -18.57 -9.16
N LEU A 336 -0.14 -19.44 -10.08
CA LEU A 336 -0.62 -20.79 -9.79
C LEU A 336 0.46 -21.87 -9.88
N ARG A 337 1.73 -21.49 -10.04
CA ARG A 337 2.84 -22.41 -10.28
C ARG A 337 3.09 -23.37 -9.12
N GLY A 338 3.01 -22.87 -7.90
CA GLY A 338 3.16 -23.67 -6.68
C GLY A 338 1.85 -23.82 -5.93
N GLN A 339 1.61 -24.98 -5.35
CA GLN A 339 0.42 -25.28 -4.56
C GLN A 339 0.73 -25.87 -3.18
N ASP A 340 2.02 -26.15 -2.92
CA ASP A 340 2.49 -26.65 -1.64
C ASP A 340 2.86 -25.50 -0.70
N LEU A 341 2.80 -25.73 0.59
CA LEU A 341 3.12 -24.79 1.66
C LEU A 341 4.39 -23.96 1.42
N GLU A 342 5.42 -24.56 0.80
CA GLU A 342 6.73 -23.94 0.65
C GLU A 342 6.95 -23.26 -0.72
N ASN A 343 5.97 -23.37 -1.64
CA ASN A 343 6.11 -22.85 -3.01
C ASN A 343 4.89 -22.12 -3.57
N VAL A 344 3.83 -21.92 -2.77
CA VAL A 344 2.70 -21.06 -3.21
C VAL A 344 3.23 -19.65 -3.49
N THR A 345 2.93 -19.14 -4.68
CA THR A 345 3.29 -17.77 -5.04
C THR A 345 2.45 -16.78 -4.24
N GLY A 346 3.08 -16.12 -3.26
CA GLY A 346 2.46 -15.02 -2.52
C GLY A 346 2.43 -13.73 -3.31
N GLY A 347 1.63 -12.80 -2.82
CA GLY A 347 1.46 -11.47 -3.42
C GLY A 347 0.22 -11.34 -4.30
N ASN A 348 -0.24 -10.13 -4.45
CA ASN A 348 -1.54 -9.82 -5.03
C ASN A 348 -1.44 -8.95 -6.27
N LEU A 349 -2.49 -9.01 -7.09
CA LEU A 349 -2.89 -8.00 -8.05
C LEU A 349 -4.09 -7.24 -7.46
N GLY A 350 -3.89 -5.99 -7.08
CA GLY A 350 -4.95 -5.26 -6.39
C GLY A 350 -4.90 -3.75 -6.54
N ALA A 351 -3.78 -3.18 -6.98
CA ALA A 351 -3.59 -1.74 -7.01
C ALA A 351 -4.60 -1.01 -7.90
N GLU A 352 -4.98 -1.61 -9.03
CA GLU A 352 -6.04 -1.10 -9.90
C GLU A 352 -7.44 -1.20 -9.25
N ALA A 353 -7.70 -2.26 -8.48
CA ALA A 353 -9.01 -2.49 -7.87
C ALA A 353 -9.21 -1.71 -6.56
N ARG A 354 -8.14 -1.34 -5.86
CA ARG A 354 -8.16 -0.90 -4.47
C ARG A 354 -9.18 0.19 -4.17
N MET A 355 -9.11 1.32 -4.85
CA MET A 355 -10.02 2.43 -4.56
C MET A 355 -11.48 2.05 -4.86
N GLY A 356 -11.74 1.36 -5.97
CA GLY A 356 -13.08 0.92 -6.35
C GLY A 356 -13.68 -0.09 -5.35
N ILE A 357 -12.88 -1.06 -4.91
CA ILE A 357 -13.31 -2.07 -3.91
C ILE A 357 -13.54 -1.40 -2.54
N VAL A 358 -12.61 -0.57 -2.07
CA VAL A 358 -12.76 0.14 -0.77
C VAL A 358 -13.97 1.07 -0.81
N PHE A 359 -14.25 1.73 -1.94
CA PHE A 359 -15.46 2.53 -2.10
C PHE A 359 -16.72 1.67 -2.05
N SER A 360 -16.78 0.61 -2.83
CA SER A 360 -17.93 -0.28 -2.91
C SER A 360 -18.22 -0.97 -1.56
N GLU A 361 -17.20 -1.55 -0.95
CA GLU A 361 -17.36 -2.30 0.30
C GLU A 361 -17.45 -1.41 1.53
N GLY A 362 -16.64 -0.34 1.58
CA GLY A 362 -16.58 0.57 2.72
C GLY A 362 -17.69 1.60 2.70
N VAL A 363 -17.75 2.43 1.65
CA VAL A 363 -18.70 3.55 1.61
C VAL A 363 -20.12 3.04 1.34
N MET A 364 -20.31 2.24 0.28
CA MET A 364 -21.65 1.87 -0.16
C MET A 364 -22.31 0.80 0.71
N LYS A 365 -21.54 -0.16 1.24
CA LYS A 365 -22.10 -1.25 2.06
C LYS A 365 -21.99 -1.01 3.56
N ARG A 366 -20.88 -0.39 4.05
CA ARG A 366 -20.58 -0.23 5.50
C ARG A 366 -20.73 1.19 6.02
N ARG A 367 -21.20 2.11 5.19
CA ARG A 367 -21.42 3.52 5.54
C ARG A 367 -20.16 4.26 6.02
N MET A 368 -18.98 3.85 5.54
CA MET A 368 -17.77 4.62 5.73
C MET A 368 -18.00 6.04 5.20
N SER A 369 -17.61 7.07 5.96
CA SER A 369 -17.74 8.44 5.46
C SER A 369 -16.79 8.67 4.28
N LEU A 370 -17.14 9.62 3.39
CA LEU A 370 -16.29 9.97 2.25
C LEU A 370 -14.93 10.54 2.69
N GLN A 371 -14.89 11.27 3.81
CA GLN A 371 -13.63 11.73 4.39
C GLN A 371 -12.77 10.54 4.85
N ARG A 372 -13.37 9.58 5.57
CA ARG A 372 -12.64 8.38 6.00
C ARG A 372 -12.17 7.53 4.83
N PHE A 373 -12.95 7.46 3.75
CA PHE A 373 -12.50 6.84 2.50
C PHE A 373 -11.24 7.53 1.93
N ALA A 374 -11.25 8.87 1.85
CA ALA A 374 -10.06 9.62 1.42
C ALA A 374 -8.88 9.43 2.39
N ASP A 375 -9.15 9.35 3.70
CA ASP A 375 -8.11 9.11 4.70
C ASP A 375 -7.42 7.77 4.47
N VAL A 376 -8.17 6.67 4.39
CA VAL A 376 -7.58 5.31 4.29
C VAL A 376 -7.01 4.98 2.91
N THR A 377 -7.40 5.70 1.86
CA THR A 377 -6.90 5.45 0.49
C THR A 377 -5.81 6.41 0.03
N ALA A 378 -5.66 7.57 0.70
CA ALA A 378 -4.72 8.62 0.27
C ALA A 378 -4.12 9.41 1.44
N THR A 379 -4.94 10.12 2.27
CA THR A 379 -4.45 11.14 3.18
C THR A 379 -3.56 10.59 4.29
N ASN A 380 -3.94 9.46 4.90
CA ASN A 380 -3.17 8.87 6.00
C ASN A 380 -1.83 8.31 5.49
N ALA A 381 -1.81 7.64 4.33
CA ALA A 381 -0.56 7.22 3.71
C ALA A 381 0.35 8.43 3.42
N ALA A 382 -0.22 9.55 2.92
CA ALA A 382 0.53 10.78 2.70
C ALA A 382 1.15 11.32 3.99
N ARG A 383 0.40 11.35 5.10
CA ARG A 383 0.89 11.83 6.40
C ARG A 383 1.97 10.93 6.97
N ILE A 384 1.69 9.63 7.08
CA ILE A 384 2.59 8.64 7.68
C ILE A 384 3.92 8.57 6.92
N LEU A 385 3.87 8.64 5.59
CA LEU A 385 5.02 8.47 4.73
C LEU A 385 5.70 9.78 4.30
N GLY A 386 5.18 10.95 4.73
CA GLY A 386 5.82 12.24 4.51
C GLY A 386 5.58 12.87 3.13
N LEU A 387 4.45 12.58 2.51
CA LEU A 387 3.99 13.18 1.25
C LEU A 387 3.02 14.35 1.47
N TYR A 388 2.38 14.42 2.65
CA TYR A 388 1.42 15.47 3.01
C TYR A 388 2.15 16.79 3.37
N PRO A 389 1.63 17.99 2.97
CA PRO A 389 0.38 18.23 2.25
C PRO A 389 0.56 18.30 0.72
N GLN A 390 1.73 17.95 0.19
CA GLN A 390 1.94 17.98 -1.27
C GLN A 390 0.96 17.07 -1.99
N LYS A 391 0.72 15.86 -1.46
CA LYS A 391 -0.17 14.84 -2.01
C LYS A 391 -1.18 14.34 -0.96
N GLY A 392 -2.21 13.62 -1.41
CA GLY A 392 -3.21 12.99 -0.54
C GLY A 392 -4.27 13.94 0.02
N VAL A 393 -4.40 15.15 -0.54
CA VAL A 393 -5.37 16.14 -0.07
C VAL A 393 -5.82 17.05 -1.20
N ILE A 394 -7.09 17.46 -1.18
CA ILE A 394 -7.61 18.52 -2.04
C ILE A 394 -7.59 19.85 -1.28
N ALA A 395 -6.53 20.62 -1.49
CA ALA A 395 -6.34 21.91 -0.86
C ALA A 395 -5.48 22.83 -1.74
N PRO A 396 -5.66 24.18 -1.66
CA PRO A 396 -4.77 25.09 -2.37
C PRO A 396 -3.30 24.89 -2.02
N GLY A 397 -2.44 24.78 -3.04
CA GLY A 397 -1.00 24.52 -2.90
C GLY A 397 -0.60 23.06 -3.03
N SER A 398 -1.53 22.09 -2.91
CA SER A 398 -1.26 20.68 -3.15
C SER A 398 -1.12 20.37 -4.63
N ASP A 399 -0.46 19.27 -4.96
CA ASP A 399 -0.45 18.74 -6.34
C ASP A 399 -1.90 18.47 -6.76
N ALA A 400 -2.23 18.77 -8.01
CA ALA A 400 -3.55 18.49 -8.55
C ALA A 400 -3.68 17.01 -8.95
N ASP A 401 -3.56 16.13 -7.93
CA ASP A 401 -3.77 14.70 -8.01
C ASP A 401 -5.20 14.39 -7.57
N LEU A 402 -6.07 14.07 -8.51
CA LEU A 402 -7.50 13.99 -8.29
C LEU A 402 -8.11 12.76 -8.98
N VAL A 403 -9.15 12.22 -8.36
CA VAL A 403 -9.93 11.11 -8.93
C VAL A 403 -11.40 11.46 -8.93
N LEU A 404 -12.06 11.23 -10.06
CA LEU A 404 -13.51 11.26 -10.16
C LEU A 404 -14.03 9.84 -10.04
N ILE A 405 -14.85 9.58 -9.03
CA ILE A 405 -15.55 8.31 -8.82
C ILE A 405 -17.03 8.50 -9.23
N ASP A 406 -17.52 7.63 -10.09
CA ASP A 406 -18.93 7.58 -10.43
C ASP A 406 -19.67 6.58 -9.53
N PRO A 407 -20.46 7.04 -8.55
CA PRO A 407 -21.16 6.18 -7.60
C PRO A 407 -22.36 5.43 -8.22
N ALA A 408 -22.77 5.79 -9.44
CA ALA A 408 -23.89 5.16 -10.12
C ALA A 408 -23.49 3.85 -10.85
N ILE A 409 -22.21 3.64 -11.11
CA ILE A 409 -21.73 2.41 -11.75
C ILE A 409 -22.06 1.20 -10.87
N ARG A 410 -22.73 0.21 -11.46
CA ARG A 410 -22.98 -1.09 -10.86
C ARG A 410 -22.64 -2.16 -11.88
N LYS A 411 -21.70 -3.03 -11.55
CA LYS A 411 -21.30 -4.14 -12.39
C LYS A 411 -20.66 -5.26 -11.57
N THR A 412 -20.59 -6.44 -12.17
CA THR A 412 -19.68 -7.50 -11.72
C THR A 412 -18.39 -7.35 -12.50
N LEU A 413 -17.26 -7.30 -11.80
CA LEU A 413 -15.96 -7.13 -12.43
C LEU A 413 -15.63 -8.34 -13.31
N ALA A 414 -15.14 -8.06 -14.51
CA ALA A 414 -14.67 -9.05 -15.46
C ALA A 414 -13.18 -8.84 -15.73
N ARG A 415 -12.51 -9.80 -16.37
CA ARG A 415 -11.08 -9.69 -16.72
C ARG A 415 -10.79 -8.43 -17.55
N GLU A 416 -11.68 -8.08 -18.44
CA GLU A 416 -11.57 -6.94 -19.35
C GLU A 416 -11.65 -5.58 -18.67
N ASP A 417 -12.05 -5.55 -17.40
CA ASP A 417 -12.05 -4.33 -16.59
C ASP A 417 -10.67 -3.97 -16.03
N PHE A 418 -9.68 -4.86 -16.19
CA PHE A 418 -8.33 -4.70 -15.65
C PHE A 418 -7.29 -4.60 -16.76
N HIS A 419 -6.23 -3.79 -16.51
CA HIS A 419 -5.23 -3.40 -17.49
C HIS A 419 -3.84 -3.98 -17.22
N VAL A 420 -3.70 -4.76 -16.14
CA VAL A 420 -2.47 -5.43 -15.72
C VAL A 420 -2.68 -6.94 -15.74
N SER A 421 -1.68 -7.69 -16.16
CA SER A 421 -1.67 -9.16 -16.15
C SER A 421 -2.81 -9.81 -16.97
N ASP A 422 -2.86 -11.13 -16.98
CA ASP A 422 -3.83 -11.99 -17.68
C ASP A 422 -4.92 -12.55 -16.73
N TYR A 423 -4.93 -12.11 -15.48
CA TYR A 423 -5.95 -12.45 -14.47
C TYR A 423 -6.13 -11.29 -13.48
N SER A 424 -7.23 -11.37 -12.71
CA SER A 424 -7.40 -10.58 -11.49
C SER A 424 -8.08 -11.42 -10.42
N PRO A 425 -7.67 -11.30 -9.14
CA PRO A 425 -8.39 -11.94 -8.04
C PRO A 425 -9.79 -11.36 -7.83
N TRP A 426 -10.09 -10.23 -8.45
CA TRP A 426 -11.36 -9.52 -8.33
C TRP A 426 -12.38 -9.87 -9.41
N GLU A 427 -12.06 -10.77 -10.34
CA GLU A 427 -13.02 -11.26 -11.32
C GLU A 427 -14.23 -11.91 -10.62
N GLY A 428 -15.44 -11.55 -11.05
CA GLY A 428 -16.68 -12.00 -10.43
C GLY A 428 -17.14 -11.17 -9.23
N TRP A 429 -16.35 -10.18 -8.77
CA TRP A 429 -16.73 -9.35 -7.62
C TRP A 429 -17.77 -8.28 -8.02
N PRO A 430 -18.92 -8.20 -7.31
CA PRO A 430 -19.91 -7.16 -7.57
C PRO A 430 -19.49 -5.83 -6.93
N ILE A 431 -19.53 -4.75 -7.71
CA ILE A 431 -19.16 -3.41 -7.23
C ILE A 431 -20.29 -2.40 -7.42
N GLN A 432 -20.25 -1.36 -6.58
CA GLN A 432 -20.99 -0.13 -6.75
C GLN A 432 -20.05 1.06 -6.57
N GLY A 433 -19.96 1.89 -7.62
CA GLY A 433 -19.02 3.01 -7.71
C GLY A 433 -17.65 2.58 -8.22
N TRP A 434 -17.08 3.38 -9.15
CA TRP A 434 -15.78 3.07 -9.75
C TRP A 434 -15.07 4.35 -10.18
N PRO A 435 -13.73 4.42 -10.08
CA PRO A 435 -12.94 5.50 -10.67
C PRO A 435 -13.15 5.59 -12.18
N VAL A 436 -13.44 6.78 -12.69
CA VAL A 436 -13.68 7.01 -14.13
C VAL A 436 -12.73 8.01 -14.75
N THR A 437 -12.14 8.90 -13.93
CA THR A 437 -11.17 9.90 -14.38
C THR A 437 -10.09 10.05 -13.34
N THR A 438 -8.85 10.03 -13.79
CA THR A 438 -7.66 10.22 -12.95
C THR A 438 -6.86 11.39 -13.47
N ILE A 439 -6.48 12.28 -12.58
CA ILE A 439 -5.70 13.49 -12.86
C ILE A 439 -4.41 13.40 -12.05
N LEU A 440 -3.28 13.49 -12.71
CA LEU A 440 -1.94 13.52 -12.11
C LEU A 440 -1.32 14.87 -12.37
N ARG A 441 -1.03 15.62 -11.30
CA ARG A 441 -0.45 16.97 -11.36
C ARG A 441 -1.14 17.86 -12.43
N GLY A 442 -2.46 17.94 -12.33
CA GLY A 442 -3.29 18.77 -13.21
C GLY A 442 -3.51 18.24 -14.62
N ARG A 443 -2.91 17.12 -14.99
CA ARG A 443 -3.12 16.48 -16.30
C ARG A 443 -4.05 15.28 -16.18
N VAL A 444 -5.05 15.24 -17.04
CA VAL A 444 -5.94 14.08 -17.14
C VAL A 444 -5.15 12.93 -17.77
N VAL A 445 -4.96 11.86 -17.03
CA VAL A 445 -4.24 10.65 -17.49
C VAL A 445 -5.19 9.51 -17.84
N VAL A 446 -6.34 9.43 -17.16
CA VAL A 446 -7.45 8.55 -17.53
C VAL A 446 -8.72 9.38 -17.60
N GLU A 447 -9.51 9.20 -18.64
CA GLU A 447 -10.80 9.86 -18.82
C GLU A 447 -11.85 8.85 -19.32
N HIS A 448 -12.97 8.77 -18.61
CA HIS A 448 -14.06 7.81 -18.92
C HIS A 448 -13.55 6.37 -19.11
N GLY A 449 -12.60 5.94 -18.24
CA GLY A 449 -12.01 4.60 -18.31
C GLY A 449 -11.07 4.37 -19.50
N ARG A 450 -10.51 5.44 -20.10
CA ARG A 450 -9.54 5.34 -21.20
C ARG A 450 -8.28 6.13 -20.86
N LEU A 451 -7.13 5.54 -21.15
CA LEU A 451 -5.86 6.23 -21.02
C LEU A 451 -5.79 7.37 -22.05
N VAL A 452 -5.40 8.56 -21.58
CA VAL A 452 -5.31 9.78 -22.39
C VAL A 452 -3.87 10.28 -22.41
N GLY A 453 -3.25 10.24 -23.60
CA GLY A 453 -1.88 10.72 -23.83
C GLY A 453 -0.77 9.77 -23.38
N ASP A 454 0.47 10.19 -23.59
CA ASP A 454 1.69 9.44 -23.21
C ASP A 454 2.03 9.74 -21.74
N ALA A 455 1.60 8.89 -20.85
CA ALA A 455 1.57 9.20 -19.42
C ALA A 455 2.75 8.63 -18.62
N LEU A 456 3.85 8.17 -19.25
CA LEU A 456 5.07 7.72 -18.56
C LEU A 456 5.90 8.91 -18.01
N ASP A 457 5.25 9.83 -17.26
CA ASP A 457 5.93 10.96 -16.66
C ASP A 457 5.83 11.01 -15.13
N GLY A 458 5.62 9.86 -14.52
CA GLY A 458 5.74 9.71 -13.07
C GLY A 458 7.12 10.14 -12.58
N ARG A 459 7.14 10.84 -11.44
CA ARG A 459 8.35 11.44 -10.88
C ARG A 459 8.66 10.89 -9.51
N LEU A 460 9.96 10.81 -9.20
CA LEU A 460 10.43 10.53 -7.86
C LEU A 460 10.04 11.69 -6.91
N VAL A 461 9.26 11.36 -5.89
CA VAL A 461 8.88 12.31 -4.83
C VAL A 461 9.78 12.09 -3.62
N ARG A 462 10.50 13.14 -3.22
CA ARG A 462 11.25 13.18 -1.96
C ARG A 462 10.29 13.46 -0.83
N ARG A 463 10.42 12.72 0.28
CA ARG A 463 9.46 12.73 1.38
C ARG A 463 10.07 13.29 2.65
N ARG A 464 9.22 13.91 3.49
CA ARG A 464 9.59 14.35 4.83
C ARG A 464 8.41 14.16 5.77
N ILE A 465 8.60 13.38 6.81
CA ILE A 465 7.53 13.10 7.78
C ILE A 465 7.41 14.27 8.77
N ALA A 466 6.18 14.70 9.01
CA ALA A 466 5.92 15.76 9.98
C ALA A 466 6.15 15.24 11.42
N PRO A 467 6.77 16.05 12.32
CA PRO A 467 7.14 15.60 13.65
C PRO A 467 5.98 15.08 14.50
N GLU A 468 4.76 15.59 14.31
CA GLU A 468 3.57 15.11 15.04
C GLU A 468 3.26 13.64 14.74
N VAL A 469 3.50 13.16 13.51
CA VAL A 469 3.31 11.76 13.10
C VAL A 469 4.28 10.83 13.82
N LEU A 470 5.47 11.32 14.13
CA LEU A 470 6.54 10.53 14.76
C LEU A 470 6.47 10.52 16.29
N ARG A 471 5.64 11.38 16.89
CA ARG A 471 5.59 11.56 18.35
C ARG A 471 4.30 11.05 18.99
N ARG A 472 3.23 10.93 18.23
CA ARG A 472 1.91 10.50 18.71
C ARG A 472 1.08 9.96 17.55
N PRO A 473 -0.02 9.23 17.84
CA PRO A 473 -0.98 8.90 16.81
C PRO A 473 -1.54 10.18 16.17
N ALA A 474 -1.39 10.31 14.85
CA ALA A 474 -1.76 11.53 14.11
C ALA A 474 -2.81 11.27 13.02
N CYS A 475 -3.17 9.99 12.76
CA CYS A 475 -4.17 9.57 11.77
C CYS A 475 -4.54 8.09 11.95
#